data_0b3cbfbb0338ccf7c5c24854945ff2d5
#
_entry.id   0b3cbfbb0338ccf7c5c24854945ff2d5
#
_cell.length_a   1.000
_cell.length_b   1.000
_cell.length_c   1.000
_cell.angle_alpha   90.00
_cell.angle_beta   90.00
_cell.angle_gamma   90.00
#
_symmetry.space_group_name_H-M   'P 1'
#
loop_
_entity.id
_entity.type
_entity.pdbx_description
1 polymer ?
#
loop_
_entity_poly.entity_id
_entity_poly.type
_entity_poly.pdbx_seq_one_letter_code
_entity_poly.pdbx_strand_id
1 'polypeptide(L)'
;LNKGTEAYLAFGGLTWDDVERVDYPGYARSFDGIIAGDVDASFTTTVTPPAQQLASSPRGVSWPVLDPNDEAGWERMAAVAPYFRPHEVTAGAGGISADNPVPSASYPYPIVVANQDLDDNVAYGLIKAMQENYDGYKDNAPGAVGYALEYQDLQWVIPFHDAVVEYYKEID
;
A
#
# COMPACT_ATOMS: atom_id res chain seq x y z
N LEU A 1 7.82 4.85 2.77
CA LEU A 1 7.31 4.50 4.11
C LEU A 1 7.03 5.73 4.96
N ASN A 2 7.95 6.70 5.06
CA ASN A 2 7.75 7.90 5.89
C ASN A 2 6.46 8.67 5.55
N LYS A 3 6.12 8.79 4.26
CA LYS A 3 4.85 9.42 3.85
C LYS A 3 3.62 8.61 4.29
N GLY A 4 3.71 7.28 4.32
CA GLY A 4 2.64 6.45 4.86
C GLY A 4 2.44 6.70 6.36
N THR A 5 3.53 6.70 7.15
CA THR A 5 3.45 7.01 8.59
C THR A 5 2.87 8.40 8.83
N GLU A 6 3.36 9.42 8.10
CA GLU A 6 2.83 10.79 8.19
C GLU A 6 1.34 10.87 7.87
N ALA A 7 0.89 10.14 6.86
CA ALA A 7 -0.53 10.10 6.48
C ALA A 7 -1.42 9.47 7.57
N TYR A 8 -0.94 8.40 8.22
CA TYR A 8 -1.65 7.78 9.34
C TYR A 8 -1.69 8.68 10.59
N LEU A 9 -0.59 9.39 10.88
CA LEU A 9 -0.60 10.41 11.94
C LEU A 9 -1.62 11.51 11.61
N ALA A 10 -1.60 12.02 10.37
CA ALA A 10 -2.52 13.06 9.94
C ALA A 10 -3.98 12.63 10.01
N PHE A 11 -4.31 11.37 9.70
CA PHE A 11 -5.67 10.83 9.91
C PHE A 11 -6.12 11.05 11.36
N GLY A 12 -5.28 10.70 12.33
CA GLY A 12 -5.53 10.90 13.75
C GLY A 12 -5.41 12.35 14.24
N GLY A 13 -5.15 13.31 13.35
CA GLY A 13 -4.93 14.71 13.70
C GLY A 13 -3.57 14.99 14.34
N LEU A 14 -2.61 14.10 14.15
CA LEU A 14 -1.25 14.19 14.68
C LEU A 14 -0.25 14.60 13.57
N THR A 15 0.88 15.11 14.01
CA THR A 15 2.03 15.49 13.18
C THR A 15 3.31 14.82 13.69
N TRP A 16 4.43 15.05 13.03
CA TRP A 16 5.74 14.61 13.52
C TRP A 16 6.16 15.28 14.84
N ASP A 17 5.57 16.43 15.19
CA ASP A 17 5.86 17.15 16.45
C ASP A 17 5.17 16.50 17.67
N ASP A 18 4.19 15.62 17.42
CA ASP A 18 3.43 14.93 18.47
C ASP A 18 4.03 13.54 18.83
N VAL A 19 5.08 13.11 18.13
CA VAL A 19 5.70 11.79 18.31
C VAL A 19 7.22 11.87 18.31
N GLU A 20 7.88 10.95 19.02
CA GLU A 20 9.31 10.78 18.91
C GLU A 20 9.67 9.95 17.67
N ARG A 21 10.31 10.60 16.70
CA ARG A 21 10.73 9.95 15.46
C ARG A 21 12.04 9.21 15.60
N VAL A 22 12.04 7.91 15.36
CA VAL A 22 13.24 7.08 15.33
C VAL A 22 13.47 6.57 13.89
N ASP A 23 14.61 6.94 13.30
CA ASP A 23 14.98 6.52 11.95
C ASP A 23 15.83 5.25 11.97
N TYR A 24 15.46 4.27 11.15
CA TYR A 24 16.18 3.01 10.96
C TYR A 24 16.82 2.95 9.57
N PRO A 25 17.98 2.33 9.43
CA PRO A 25 18.69 2.23 8.14
C PRO A 25 17.99 1.30 7.13
N GLY A 26 16.92 0.60 7.54
CA GLY A 26 16.19 -0.29 6.66
C GLY A 26 14.85 -0.71 7.23
N TYR A 27 13.94 -1.07 6.33
CA TYR A 27 12.55 -1.43 6.65
C TYR A 27 12.45 -2.53 7.72
N ALA A 28 13.16 -3.66 7.56
CA ALA A 28 13.07 -4.77 8.52
C ALA A 28 13.55 -4.37 9.92
N ARG A 29 14.54 -3.46 10.02
CA ARG A 29 15.09 -3.01 11.30
C ARG A 29 14.09 -2.26 12.18
N SER A 30 13.12 -1.57 11.59
CA SER A 30 12.09 -0.90 12.38
C SER A 30 11.20 -1.89 13.14
N PHE A 31 11.01 -3.09 12.62
CA PHE A 31 10.25 -4.16 13.30
C PHE A 31 11.07 -4.84 14.40
N ASP A 32 12.37 -5.02 14.19
CA ASP A 32 13.27 -5.45 15.27
C ASP A 32 13.17 -4.47 16.46
N GLY A 33 13.13 -3.16 16.17
CA GLY A 33 12.95 -2.11 17.17
C GLY A 33 11.61 -2.22 17.92
N ILE A 34 10.49 -2.54 17.25
CA ILE A 34 9.21 -2.77 17.92
C ILE A 34 9.30 -4.02 18.84
N ILE A 35 9.88 -5.11 18.35
CA ILE A 35 10.05 -6.35 19.15
C ILE A 35 10.92 -6.09 20.38
N ALA A 36 12.00 -5.31 20.22
CA ALA A 36 12.88 -4.93 21.32
C ALA A 36 12.25 -3.94 22.32
N GLY A 37 11.25 -3.18 21.87
CA GLY A 37 10.61 -2.14 22.67
C GLY A 37 11.26 -0.76 22.55
N ASP A 38 12.09 -0.56 21.52
CA ASP A 38 12.77 0.72 21.24
C ASP A 38 11.80 1.71 20.57
N VAL A 39 10.78 1.22 19.87
CA VAL A 39 9.72 2.02 19.24
C VAL A 39 8.36 1.33 19.41
N ASP A 40 7.30 2.10 19.35
CA ASP A 40 5.93 1.61 19.55
C ASP A 40 5.19 1.30 18.25
N ALA A 41 5.56 1.95 17.14
CA ALA A 41 4.86 1.81 15.87
C ALA A 41 5.79 1.90 14.65
N SER A 42 5.39 1.26 13.56
CA SER A 42 6.02 1.39 12.24
C SER A 42 4.98 1.18 11.15
N PHE A 43 5.27 1.63 9.92
CA PHE A 43 4.37 1.50 8.78
C PHE A 43 4.69 0.25 7.95
N THR A 44 3.65 -0.56 7.69
CA THR A 44 3.75 -1.76 6.84
C THR A 44 2.39 -2.15 6.26
N THR A 45 2.37 -3.18 5.43
CA THR A 45 1.14 -3.89 5.06
C THR A 45 0.94 -5.12 5.93
N THR A 46 -0.30 -5.55 6.08
CA THR A 46 -0.71 -6.63 7.01
C THR A 46 -0.16 -8.02 6.67
N VAL A 47 0.26 -8.23 5.40
CA VAL A 47 0.67 -9.54 4.86
C VAL A 47 2.18 -9.73 4.78
N THR A 48 2.98 -8.77 5.23
CA THR A 48 4.46 -8.86 5.11
C THR A 48 5.07 -9.83 6.12
N PRO A 49 6.23 -10.44 5.79
CA PRO A 49 6.94 -11.29 6.74
C PRO A 49 7.27 -10.59 8.08
N PRO A 50 7.73 -9.32 8.12
CA PRO A 50 7.93 -8.62 9.39
C PRO A 50 6.65 -8.46 10.21
N ALA A 51 5.48 -8.21 9.59
CA ALA A 51 4.21 -8.15 10.30
C ALA A 51 3.83 -9.50 10.94
N GLN A 52 4.07 -10.62 10.23
CA GLN A 52 3.86 -11.97 10.74
C GLN A 52 4.82 -12.30 11.91
N GLN A 53 6.08 -11.89 11.78
CA GLN A 53 7.07 -12.06 12.85
C GLN A 53 6.65 -11.27 14.10
N LEU A 54 6.22 -10.03 13.95
CA LEU A 54 5.74 -9.20 15.05
C LEU A 54 4.51 -9.82 15.72
N ALA A 55 3.53 -10.29 14.94
CA ALA A 55 2.34 -10.96 15.45
C ALA A 55 2.67 -12.22 16.28
N SER A 56 3.76 -12.91 15.92
CA SER A 56 4.25 -14.10 16.63
C SER A 56 5.15 -13.77 17.83
N SER A 57 5.51 -12.51 18.04
CA SER A 57 6.33 -12.06 19.16
C SER A 57 5.49 -11.91 20.44
N PRO A 58 6.13 -11.88 21.63
CA PRO A 58 5.41 -11.63 22.89
C PRO A 58 4.67 -10.29 22.94
N ARG A 59 5.08 -9.31 22.15
CA ARG A 59 4.40 -8.00 22.06
C ARG A 59 3.14 -8.04 21.20
N GLY A 60 3.07 -8.97 20.25
CA GLY A 60 1.96 -9.05 19.31
C GLY A 60 1.95 -7.88 18.30
N VAL A 61 0.84 -7.74 17.60
CA VAL A 61 0.58 -6.62 16.69
C VAL A 61 -0.85 -6.12 16.87
N SER A 62 -1.03 -4.82 16.83
CA SER A 62 -2.33 -4.16 16.74
C SER A 62 -2.34 -3.22 15.54
N TRP A 63 -3.46 -3.17 14.85
CA TRP A 63 -3.64 -2.33 13.68
C TRP A 63 -4.57 -1.17 14.02
N PRO A 64 -4.21 0.08 13.73
CA PRO A 64 -5.11 1.21 13.94
C PRO A 64 -6.32 1.08 13.00
N VAL A 65 -7.50 1.32 13.57
CA VAL A 65 -8.74 1.37 12.81
C VAL A 65 -8.90 2.77 12.21
N LEU A 66 -9.12 2.84 10.90
CA LEU A 66 -9.41 4.06 10.18
C LEU A 66 -10.89 4.02 9.82
N ASP A 67 -11.75 4.71 10.59
CA ASP A 67 -13.18 4.72 10.34
C ASP A 67 -13.45 5.27 8.92
N PRO A 68 -14.08 4.51 8.02
CA PRO A 68 -14.39 4.97 6.67
C PRO A 68 -15.35 6.17 6.64
N ASN A 69 -16.06 6.45 7.75
CA ASN A 69 -16.99 7.57 7.89
C ASN A 69 -16.36 8.81 8.55
N ASP A 70 -15.09 8.77 8.97
CA ASP A 70 -14.37 9.95 9.47
C ASP A 70 -13.87 10.80 8.29
N GLU A 71 -14.81 11.58 7.70
CA GLU A 71 -14.50 12.47 6.58
C GLU A 71 -13.32 13.40 6.88
N ALA A 72 -13.28 13.97 8.08
CA ALA A 72 -12.21 14.89 8.47
C ALA A 72 -10.84 14.17 8.60
N GLY A 73 -10.83 12.93 9.07
CA GLY A 73 -9.63 12.09 9.09
C GLY A 73 -9.11 11.81 7.68
N TRP A 74 -10.02 11.45 6.77
CA TRP A 74 -9.67 11.20 5.37
C TRP A 74 -9.20 12.46 4.63
N GLU A 75 -9.79 13.62 4.90
CA GLU A 75 -9.32 14.91 4.36
C GLU A 75 -7.89 15.22 4.82
N ARG A 76 -7.59 15.05 6.12
CA ARG A 76 -6.24 15.25 6.65
C ARG A 76 -5.24 14.27 6.04
N MET A 77 -5.60 12.99 5.92
CA MET A 77 -4.75 11.97 5.26
C MET A 77 -4.49 12.32 3.80
N ALA A 78 -5.53 12.71 3.05
CA ALA A 78 -5.42 13.07 1.64
C ALA A 78 -4.54 14.31 1.40
N ALA A 79 -4.51 15.25 2.34
CA ALA A 79 -3.61 16.41 2.26
C ALA A 79 -2.12 16.00 2.30
N VAL A 80 -1.78 14.88 2.94
CA VAL A 80 -0.43 14.33 3.02
C VAL A 80 -0.14 13.34 1.90
N ALA A 81 -1.09 12.44 1.63
CA ALA A 81 -0.94 11.33 0.70
C ALA A 81 -2.28 11.05 -0.02
N PRO A 82 -2.56 11.75 -1.14
CA PRO A 82 -3.85 11.74 -1.82
C PRO A 82 -4.20 10.41 -2.51
N TYR A 83 -3.27 9.45 -2.48
CA TYR A 83 -3.45 8.14 -3.08
C TYR A 83 -4.06 7.09 -2.12
N PHE A 84 -4.14 7.36 -0.81
CA PHE A 84 -4.82 6.46 0.11
C PHE A 84 -6.34 6.53 -0.06
N ARG A 85 -6.98 5.37 0.06
CA ARG A 85 -8.44 5.22 0.02
C ARG A 85 -8.90 4.34 1.17
N PRO A 86 -10.11 4.55 1.71
CA PRO A 86 -10.72 3.61 2.66
C PRO A 86 -10.73 2.20 2.08
N HIS A 87 -10.35 1.24 2.91
CA HIS A 87 -10.31 -0.16 2.52
C HIS A 87 -10.52 -1.07 3.72
N GLU A 88 -11.34 -2.08 3.56
CA GLU A 88 -11.53 -3.13 4.55
C GLU A 88 -10.52 -4.24 4.31
N VAL A 89 -9.59 -4.41 5.25
CA VAL A 89 -8.55 -5.44 5.17
C VAL A 89 -9.10 -6.74 5.74
N THR A 90 -9.13 -7.79 4.93
CA THR A 90 -9.72 -9.09 5.24
C THR A 90 -8.69 -10.21 5.39
N ALA A 91 -7.39 -9.90 5.29
CA ALA A 91 -6.30 -10.87 5.47
C ALA A 91 -5.06 -10.21 6.05
N GLY A 92 -4.36 -10.91 6.96
CA GLY A 92 -3.10 -10.41 7.48
C GLY A 92 -2.73 -10.93 8.86
N ALA A 93 -1.62 -10.41 9.37
CA ALA A 93 -1.10 -10.69 10.69
C ALA A 93 -2.01 -10.14 11.80
N GLY A 94 -1.92 -10.70 12.99
CA GLY A 94 -2.67 -10.21 14.16
C GLY A 94 -4.14 -10.59 14.18
N GLY A 95 -4.51 -11.70 13.51
CA GLY A 95 -5.87 -12.23 13.53
C GLY A 95 -6.84 -11.57 12.55
N ILE A 96 -6.33 -10.80 11.61
CA ILE A 96 -7.16 -10.25 10.52
C ILE A 96 -7.62 -11.40 9.61
N SER A 97 -8.90 -11.46 9.35
CA SER A 97 -9.54 -12.44 8.46
C SER A 97 -10.84 -11.87 7.87
N ALA A 98 -11.45 -12.60 6.94
CA ALA A 98 -12.78 -12.23 6.42
C ALA A 98 -13.85 -12.15 7.51
N ASP A 99 -13.72 -12.94 8.58
CA ASP A 99 -14.64 -12.93 9.73
C ASP A 99 -14.26 -11.86 10.78
N ASN A 100 -13.07 -11.30 10.68
CA ASN A 100 -12.56 -10.26 11.58
C ASN A 100 -11.77 -9.22 10.79
N PRO A 101 -12.44 -8.45 9.92
CA PRO A 101 -11.79 -7.46 9.08
C PRO A 101 -11.39 -6.21 9.87
N VAL A 102 -10.43 -5.45 9.33
CA VAL A 102 -9.99 -4.17 9.92
C VAL A 102 -10.19 -3.05 8.90
N PRO A 103 -11.02 -2.05 9.20
CA PRO A 103 -11.08 -0.83 8.43
C PRO A 103 -9.74 -0.09 8.46
N SER A 104 -9.18 0.16 7.30
CA SER A 104 -7.85 0.74 7.15
C SER A 104 -7.74 1.54 5.85
N ALA A 105 -6.54 1.77 5.35
CA ALA A 105 -6.29 2.41 4.08
C ALA A 105 -5.59 1.45 3.11
N SER A 106 -5.91 1.60 1.83
CA SER A 106 -5.19 0.97 0.74
C SER A 106 -4.72 2.01 -0.27
N TYR A 107 -3.75 1.64 -1.08
CA TYR A 107 -3.27 2.40 -2.22
C TYR A 107 -2.95 1.43 -3.36
N PRO A 108 -3.02 1.87 -4.62
CA PRO A 108 -2.65 1.02 -5.74
C PRO A 108 -1.22 0.50 -5.59
N TYR A 109 -1.10 -0.81 -5.55
CA TYR A 109 0.16 -1.52 -5.39
C TYR A 109 0.01 -2.97 -5.90
N PRO A 110 1.00 -3.48 -6.62
CA PRO A 110 2.19 -2.79 -7.10
C PRO A 110 1.91 -1.89 -8.31
N ILE A 111 2.79 -0.93 -8.59
CA ILE A 111 2.76 -0.11 -9.80
C ILE A 111 4.08 -0.23 -10.55
N VAL A 112 4.02 -0.25 -11.87
CA VAL A 112 5.20 -0.14 -12.72
C VAL A 112 5.41 1.32 -13.09
N VAL A 113 6.60 1.84 -12.84
CA VAL A 113 6.96 3.22 -13.20
C VAL A 113 8.06 3.19 -14.25
N ALA A 114 8.01 4.13 -15.17
CA ALA A 114 9.01 4.29 -16.22
C ALA A 114 9.39 5.76 -16.37
N ASN A 115 10.48 6.02 -17.10
CA ASN A 115 10.79 7.37 -17.54
C ASN A 115 9.70 7.83 -18.51
N GLN A 116 9.35 9.13 -18.47
CA GLN A 116 8.38 9.73 -19.39
C GLN A 116 8.77 9.60 -20.86
N ASP A 117 10.07 9.47 -21.16
CA ASP A 117 10.61 9.33 -22.50
C ASP A 117 10.74 7.85 -22.95
N LEU A 118 10.10 6.91 -22.25
CA LEU A 118 10.06 5.52 -22.70
C LEU A 118 9.38 5.43 -24.07
N ASP A 119 9.97 4.66 -24.99
CA ASP A 119 9.39 4.46 -26.32
C ASP A 119 7.98 3.84 -26.24
N ASP A 120 7.04 4.38 -27.01
CA ASP A 120 5.62 3.98 -27.01
C ASP A 120 5.44 2.48 -27.27
N ASN A 121 6.21 1.90 -28.21
CA ASN A 121 6.10 0.47 -28.51
C ASN A 121 6.58 -0.39 -27.34
N VAL A 122 7.58 0.10 -26.60
CA VAL A 122 8.08 -0.60 -25.40
C VAL A 122 7.04 -0.52 -24.29
N ALA A 123 6.46 0.65 -24.03
CA ALA A 123 5.43 0.84 -23.01
C ALA A 123 4.18 -0.01 -23.33
N TYR A 124 3.69 0.05 -24.56
CA TYR A 124 2.57 -0.76 -25.04
C TYR A 124 2.85 -2.26 -24.95
N GLY A 125 4.01 -2.69 -25.46
CA GLY A 125 4.42 -4.10 -25.43
C GLY A 125 4.54 -4.65 -24.02
N LEU A 126 5.05 -3.84 -23.07
CA LEU A 126 5.17 -4.22 -21.67
C LEU A 126 3.81 -4.46 -21.03
N ILE A 127 2.90 -3.47 -21.10
CA ILE A 127 1.58 -3.60 -20.48
C ILE A 127 0.75 -4.72 -21.13
N LYS A 128 0.82 -4.85 -22.44
CA LYS A 128 0.18 -5.95 -23.17
C LYS A 128 0.70 -7.30 -22.69
N ALA A 129 2.01 -7.49 -22.60
CA ALA A 129 2.59 -8.73 -22.10
C ALA A 129 2.19 -9.02 -20.65
N MET A 130 2.11 -8.01 -19.80
CA MET A 130 1.65 -8.17 -18.41
C MET A 130 0.19 -8.62 -18.34
N GLN A 131 -0.70 -8.01 -19.11
CA GLN A 131 -2.13 -8.36 -19.07
C GLN A 131 -2.41 -9.71 -19.73
N GLU A 132 -1.83 -9.99 -20.90
CA GLU A 132 -2.03 -11.27 -21.61
C GLU A 132 -1.47 -12.50 -20.86
N ASN A 133 -0.45 -12.28 -20.01
CA ASN A 133 0.15 -13.36 -19.22
C ASN A 133 -0.24 -13.33 -17.73
N TYR A 134 -1.23 -12.51 -17.35
CA TYR A 134 -1.62 -12.31 -15.95
C TYR A 134 -1.87 -13.62 -15.21
N ASP A 135 -2.63 -14.54 -15.79
CA ASP A 135 -2.93 -15.85 -15.20
C ASP A 135 -1.68 -16.73 -14.95
N GLY A 136 -0.61 -16.49 -15.70
CA GLY A 136 0.64 -17.24 -15.56
C GLY A 136 1.48 -16.81 -14.35
N TYR A 137 1.26 -15.61 -13.80
CA TYR A 137 2.09 -15.09 -12.70
C TYR A 137 1.34 -14.58 -11.47
N LYS A 138 0.02 -14.38 -11.54
CA LYS A 138 -0.79 -13.78 -10.46
C LYS A 138 -0.61 -14.48 -9.10
N ASP A 139 -0.36 -15.79 -9.10
CA ASP A 139 -0.20 -16.59 -7.90
C ASP A 139 1.27 -16.74 -7.45
N ASN A 140 2.22 -16.22 -8.23
CA ASN A 140 3.64 -16.39 -7.97
C ASN A 140 4.24 -15.39 -6.97
N ALA A 141 3.54 -14.27 -6.72
CA ALA A 141 3.98 -13.26 -5.76
C ALA A 141 2.78 -12.58 -5.10
N PRO A 142 2.85 -12.27 -3.79
CA PRO A 142 1.72 -11.71 -3.03
C PRO A 142 1.14 -10.41 -3.60
N GLY A 143 1.93 -9.62 -4.31
CA GLY A 143 1.47 -8.37 -4.92
C GLY A 143 0.94 -8.52 -6.35
N ALA A 144 1.14 -9.67 -6.99
CA ALA A 144 0.83 -9.83 -8.42
C ALA A 144 -0.67 -9.71 -8.73
N VAL A 145 -1.53 -10.05 -7.78
CA VAL A 145 -2.99 -9.85 -7.89
C VAL A 145 -3.37 -8.39 -8.19
N GLY A 146 -2.58 -7.43 -7.73
CA GLY A 146 -2.83 -6.00 -7.97
C GLY A 146 -2.66 -5.56 -9.43
N TYR A 147 -2.13 -6.42 -10.30
CA TYR A 147 -2.04 -6.16 -11.75
C TYR A 147 -3.28 -6.62 -12.53
N ALA A 148 -4.30 -7.20 -11.87
CA ALA A 148 -5.54 -7.55 -12.52
C ALA A 148 -6.18 -6.32 -13.20
N LEU A 149 -6.78 -6.52 -14.36
CA LEU A 149 -7.38 -5.45 -15.16
C LEU A 149 -8.42 -4.65 -14.37
N GLU A 150 -9.22 -5.32 -13.57
CA GLU A 150 -10.27 -4.72 -12.72
C GLU A 150 -9.76 -3.72 -11.67
N TYR A 151 -8.44 -3.74 -11.37
CA TYR A 151 -7.81 -2.81 -10.42
C TYR A 151 -7.06 -1.68 -11.13
N GLN A 152 -7.08 -1.61 -12.46
CA GLN A 152 -6.39 -0.57 -13.21
C GLN A 152 -7.25 0.70 -13.29
N ASP A 153 -6.94 1.68 -12.44
CA ASP A 153 -7.59 2.99 -12.44
C ASP A 153 -6.73 4.00 -13.21
N LEU A 154 -7.21 4.42 -14.37
CA LEU A 154 -6.53 5.41 -15.21
C LEU A 154 -6.56 6.83 -14.63
N GLN A 155 -7.31 7.08 -13.54
CA GLN A 155 -7.36 8.36 -12.84
C GLN A 155 -6.40 8.39 -11.64
N TRP A 156 -5.13 8.20 -11.90
CA TRP A 156 -4.11 8.14 -10.87
C TRP A 156 -3.38 9.49 -10.68
N VAL A 157 -2.69 9.66 -9.54
CA VAL A 157 -1.97 10.91 -9.20
C VAL A 157 -0.74 11.18 -10.07
N ILE A 158 -0.24 10.16 -10.78
CA ILE A 158 0.79 10.26 -11.79
C ILE A 158 0.14 9.90 -13.13
N PRO A 159 0.36 10.66 -14.21
CA PRO A 159 -0.22 10.32 -15.51
C PRO A 159 0.29 8.96 -15.99
N PHE A 160 -0.60 8.20 -16.58
CA PHE A 160 -0.22 7.01 -17.33
C PHE A 160 0.50 7.40 -18.61
N HIS A 161 1.40 6.54 -19.07
CA HIS A 161 2.02 6.67 -20.39
C HIS A 161 0.94 6.56 -21.47
N ASP A 162 0.96 7.41 -22.50
CA ASP A 162 -0.11 7.49 -23.51
C ASP A 162 -0.36 6.13 -24.19
N ALA A 163 0.71 5.42 -24.55
CA ALA A 163 0.61 4.08 -25.13
C ALA A 163 -0.02 3.04 -24.21
N VAL A 164 0.09 3.19 -22.89
CA VAL A 164 -0.60 2.34 -21.89
C VAL A 164 -2.08 2.66 -21.86
N VAL A 165 -2.43 3.95 -21.94
CA VAL A 165 -3.84 4.38 -22.03
C VAL A 165 -4.49 3.87 -23.31
N GLU A 166 -3.77 3.88 -24.44
CA GLU A 166 -4.26 3.32 -25.71
C GLU A 166 -4.55 1.82 -25.57
N TYR A 167 -3.60 1.05 -25.01
CA TYR A 167 -3.81 -0.38 -24.80
C TYR A 167 -5.05 -0.68 -23.97
N TYR A 168 -5.24 0.02 -22.84
CA TYR A 168 -6.42 -0.22 -22.00
C TYR A 168 -7.73 0.15 -22.71
N LYS A 169 -7.76 1.17 -23.57
CA LYS A 169 -8.94 1.49 -24.38
C LYS A 169 -9.27 0.47 -25.47
N GLU A 170 -8.28 -0.31 -25.91
CA GLU A 170 -8.48 -1.36 -26.92
C GLU A 170 -9.14 -2.62 -26.32
N ILE A 171 -8.93 -2.87 -25.01
CA ILE A 171 -9.38 -4.09 -24.35
C ILE A 171 -10.59 -3.88 -23.41
N ASP A 172 -11.04 -2.61 -23.23
CA ASP A 172 -12.24 -2.23 -22.48
C ASP A 172 -13.51 -2.41 -23.35
#